data_230ee6a49fe6e29c5ec6fd77c2e0d185
#
_entry.id   230ee6a49fe6e29c5ec6fd77c2e0d185
#
_cell.length_a   1.000
_cell.length_b   1.000
_cell.length_c   1.000
_cell.angle_alpha   90.00
_cell.angle_beta   90.00
_cell.angle_gamma   90.00
#
_symmetry.space_group_name_H-M   'P 1'
#
loop_
_entity.id
_entity.type
_entity.pdbx_description
1 polymer ?
#
loop_
_entity_poly.entity_id
_entity_poly.type
_entity_poly.pdbx_seq_one_letter_code
_entity_poly.pdbx_strand_id
1 'polypeptide(L)' 'MTEEASVKTPHHVPTIQLLEYESGERAIRFCGYEGARMGRYPLVIGEEFLAELGKQVRKNPNLRRLLRKMVP' A
#
# COMPACT_ATOMS: atom_id res chain seq x y z
N MET A 1 5.44 -7.19 -10.16
CA MET A 1 4.07 -6.95 -9.62
C MET A 1 3.20 -8.15 -9.91
N THR A 2 2.51 -8.68 -8.91
CA THR A 2 1.65 -9.85 -9.07
C THR A 2 0.17 -9.53 -8.86
N GLU A 3 -0.16 -8.59 -7.97
CA GLU A 3 -1.53 -8.17 -7.72
C GLU A 3 -1.58 -6.67 -7.55
N GLU A 4 -2.69 -6.08 -7.91
CA GLU A 4 -2.86 -4.64 -7.84
C GLU A 4 -4.30 -4.31 -7.48
N ALA A 5 -4.46 -3.33 -6.59
CA ALA A 5 -5.75 -2.76 -6.24
C ALA A 5 -5.67 -1.26 -6.39
N SER A 6 -6.68 -0.66 -7.02
CA SER A 6 -6.71 0.78 -7.22
C SER A 6 -8.15 1.29 -7.21
N VAL A 7 -8.27 2.60 -6.95
CA VAL A 7 -9.55 3.28 -7.05
C VAL A 7 -9.32 4.61 -7.77
N LYS A 8 -10.23 4.94 -8.69
CA LYS A 8 -10.14 6.19 -9.43
C LYS A 8 -10.79 7.31 -8.64
N THR A 9 -10.05 8.38 -8.37
CA THR A 9 -10.58 9.59 -7.75
C THR A 9 -10.50 10.76 -8.73
N PRO A 10 -11.13 11.91 -8.44
CA PRO A 10 -11.04 13.07 -9.34
C PRO A 10 -9.63 13.60 -9.55
N HIS A 11 -8.70 13.35 -8.62
CA HIS A 11 -7.36 13.94 -8.65
C HIS A 11 -6.28 12.97 -9.07
N HIS A 12 -6.43 11.69 -8.72
CA HIS A 12 -5.40 10.67 -9.00
C HIS A 12 -5.99 9.29 -8.79
N VAL A 13 -5.18 8.26 -8.99
CA VAL A 13 -5.57 6.87 -8.81
C VAL A 13 -4.70 6.26 -7.71
N PRO A 14 -5.14 6.29 -6.44
CA PRO A 14 -4.42 5.59 -5.37
C PRO A 14 -4.35 4.10 -5.68
N THR A 15 -3.16 3.52 -5.51
CA THR A 15 -2.89 2.15 -5.94
C THR A 15 -2.04 1.43 -4.92
N ILE A 16 -2.36 0.15 -4.67
CA ILE A 16 -1.56 -0.73 -3.82
C ILE A 16 -1.19 -1.94 -4.67
N GLN A 17 0.09 -2.30 -4.65
CA GLN A 17 0.62 -3.38 -5.48
C GLN A 17 1.38 -4.40 -4.64
N LEU A 18 1.21 -5.67 -4.94
CA LEU A 18 2.04 -6.73 -4.41
C LEU A 18 3.24 -6.90 -5.32
N LEU A 19 4.44 -6.82 -4.75
CA LEU A 19 5.69 -7.05 -5.47
C LEU A 19 6.29 -8.38 -5.01
N GLU A 20 6.72 -9.19 -5.97
CA GLU A 20 7.50 -10.39 -5.68
C GLU A 20 8.84 -10.27 -6.39
N TYR A 21 9.91 -10.54 -5.66
CA TYR A 21 11.27 -10.49 -6.20
C TYR A 21 11.73 -11.90 -6.54
N GLU A 22 12.75 -12.01 -7.37
CA GLU A 22 13.31 -13.32 -7.77
C GLU A 22 13.77 -14.15 -6.59
N SER A 23 14.19 -13.49 -5.51
CA SER A 23 14.61 -14.15 -4.27
C SER A 23 13.46 -14.83 -3.51
N GLY A 24 12.21 -14.57 -3.91
CA GLY A 24 11.04 -15.02 -3.17
C GLY A 24 10.54 -14.02 -2.14
N GLU A 25 11.28 -12.94 -1.91
CA GLU A 25 10.84 -11.88 -1.01
C GLU A 25 9.67 -11.13 -1.60
N ARG A 26 8.79 -10.62 -0.74
CA ARG A 26 7.61 -9.86 -1.15
C ARG A 26 7.56 -8.51 -0.45
N ALA A 27 6.89 -7.57 -1.08
CA ALA A 27 6.70 -6.24 -0.56
C ALA A 27 5.38 -5.66 -1.04
N ILE A 28 4.89 -4.65 -0.35
CA ILE A 28 3.73 -3.89 -0.77
C ILE A 28 4.20 -2.50 -1.18
N ARG A 29 3.72 -2.03 -2.34
CA ARG A 29 4.02 -0.69 -2.82
C ARG A 29 2.74 0.14 -2.84
N PHE A 30 2.80 1.29 -2.18
CA PHE A 30 1.74 2.29 -2.23
C PHE A 30 2.16 3.37 -3.21
N CYS A 31 1.33 3.64 -4.20
CA CYS A 31 1.64 4.66 -5.20
C CYS A 31 0.37 5.34 -5.69
N GLY A 32 0.52 6.44 -6.39
CA GLY A 32 -0.58 7.14 -7.03
C GLY A 32 -0.25 7.39 -8.47
N TYR A 33 -1.24 7.30 -9.33
CA TYR A 33 -1.09 7.60 -10.75
C TYR A 33 -1.90 8.85 -11.11
N GLU A 34 -1.30 9.71 -11.93
CA GLU A 34 -1.98 10.81 -12.58
C GLU A 34 -1.95 10.48 -14.08
N GLY A 35 -3.09 9.99 -14.60
CA GLY A 35 -3.10 9.40 -15.92
C GLY A 35 -2.24 8.14 -15.94
N ALA A 36 -1.29 8.04 -16.86
CA ALA A 36 -0.37 6.90 -16.97
C ALA A 36 0.90 7.10 -16.15
N ARG A 37 1.03 8.21 -15.42
CA ARG A 37 2.27 8.59 -14.75
C ARG A 37 2.21 8.26 -13.27
N MET A 38 3.18 7.46 -12.80
CA MET A 38 3.32 7.15 -11.37
C MET A 38 3.85 8.37 -10.62
N GLY A 39 3.35 8.56 -9.39
CA GLY A 39 3.84 9.59 -8.49
C GLY A 39 5.34 9.42 -8.21
N ARG A 40 5.98 10.53 -7.83
CA ARG A 40 7.44 10.63 -7.74
C ARG A 40 8.09 9.70 -6.70
N TYR A 41 7.43 9.45 -5.59
CA TYR A 41 8.01 8.70 -4.47
C TYR A 41 7.06 7.60 -3.99
N PRO A 42 6.98 6.47 -4.69
CA PRO A 42 6.18 5.36 -4.19
C PRO A 42 6.78 4.83 -2.89
N LEU A 43 5.91 4.46 -1.94
CA LEU A 43 6.33 3.87 -0.68
C LEU A 43 6.32 2.36 -0.80
N VAL A 44 7.47 1.74 -0.55
CA VAL A 44 7.60 0.27 -0.58
C VAL A 44 7.87 -0.23 0.82
N ILE A 45 7.10 -1.22 1.27
CA ILE A 45 7.26 -1.84 2.59
C ILE A 45 7.47 -3.33 2.40
N GLY A 46 8.61 -3.84 2.85
CA GLY A 46 8.89 -5.27 2.81
C GLY A 46 7.93 -6.05 3.69
N GLU A 47 7.61 -7.28 3.28
CA GLU A 47 6.69 -8.15 4.00
C GLU A 47 7.10 -8.31 5.47
N GLU A 48 8.40 -8.40 5.75
CA GLU A 48 8.92 -8.63 7.10
C GLU A 48 8.65 -7.48 8.08
N PHE A 49 8.28 -6.30 7.57
CA PHE A 49 8.01 -5.13 8.40
C PHE A 49 6.52 -4.88 8.62
N LEU A 50 5.65 -5.61 7.92
CA LEU A 50 4.20 -5.34 7.97
C LEU A 50 3.60 -5.61 9.35
N ALA A 51 4.02 -6.67 10.01
CA ALA A 51 3.50 -7.00 11.35
C ALA A 51 3.85 -5.91 12.36
N GLU A 52 5.08 -5.39 12.30
CA GLU A 52 5.52 -4.33 13.21
C GLU A 52 4.80 -3.02 12.93
N LEU A 53 4.61 -2.67 11.66
CA LEU A 53 3.83 -1.50 11.30
C LEU A 53 2.38 -1.63 11.80
N GLY A 54 1.82 -2.84 11.71
CA GLY A 54 0.47 -3.12 12.22
C GLY A 54 0.36 -2.89 13.72
N LYS A 55 1.41 -3.24 14.49
CA LYS A 55 1.43 -2.97 15.93
C LYS A 55 1.38 -1.48 16.20
N GLN A 56 2.09 -0.68 15.42
CA GLN A 56 2.08 0.77 15.57
C GLN A 56 0.72 1.37 15.19
N VAL A 57 0.07 0.83 14.17
CA VAL A 57 -1.28 1.25 13.77
C VAL A 57 -2.27 1.04 14.91
N ARG A 58 -2.17 -0.10 15.63
CA ARG A 58 -3.08 -0.41 16.75
C ARG A 58 -3.00 0.60 17.89
N LYS A 59 -1.90 1.32 18.03
CA LYS A 59 -1.74 2.37 19.04
C LYS A 59 -2.46 3.65 18.66
N ASN A 60 -2.97 3.74 17.44
CA ASN A 60 -3.62 4.93 16.90
C ASN A 60 -5.05 4.56 16.48
N PRO A 61 -6.03 4.69 17.38
CA PRO A 61 -7.38 4.15 17.15
C PRO A 61 -8.10 4.78 15.95
N ASN A 62 -7.89 6.05 15.67
CA ASN A 62 -8.53 6.68 14.52
C ASN A 62 -7.95 6.20 13.21
N LEU A 63 -6.62 6.03 13.15
CA LEU A 63 -5.95 5.49 11.97
C LEU A 63 -6.38 4.04 11.73
N ARG A 64 -6.42 3.24 12.80
CA ARG A 64 -6.88 1.85 12.72
C ARG A 64 -8.30 1.75 12.18
N ARG A 65 -9.18 2.65 12.65
CA ARG A 65 -10.58 2.66 12.22
C ARG A 65 -10.71 2.91 10.72
N LEU A 66 -9.95 3.86 10.19
CA LEU A 66 -9.97 4.17 8.77
C LEU A 66 -9.38 3.03 7.94
N LEU A 67 -8.31 2.42 8.40
CA LEU A 67 -7.71 1.29 7.70
C LEU A 67 -8.65 0.09 7.63
N ARG A 68 -9.52 -0.09 8.66
CA ARG A 68 -10.53 -1.14 8.65
C ARG A 68 -11.59 -0.97 7.58
N LYS A 69 -11.80 0.24 7.09
CA LYS A 69 -12.70 0.45 5.96
C LYS A 69 -12.13 -0.13 4.69
N MET A 70 -10.82 -0.22 4.61
CA MET A 70 -10.12 -0.76 3.44
C MET A 70 -9.95 -2.27 3.56
N VAL A 71 -9.57 -2.75 4.74
CA VAL A 71 -9.32 -4.18 4.99
C VAL A 71 -9.98 -4.52 6.34
N PRO A 72 -11.26 -4.84 6.33
CA PRO A 72 -12.00 -5.20 7.56
C PRO A 72 -11.59 -6.54 8.15
#